data_38e38263742e36c71fd50346e8f6083f
#
_entry.id   38e38263742e36c71fd50346e8f6083f
#
_cell.length_a   1.000
_cell.length_b   1.000
_cell.length_c   1.000
_cell.angle_alpha   90.00
_cell.angle_beta   90.00
_cell.angle_gamma   90.00
#
_symmetry.space_group_name_H-M   'P 1'
#
loop_
_entity.id
_entity.type
_entity.pdbx_description
1 polymer ?
#
loop_
_entity_poly.entity_id
_entity_poly.type
_entity_poly.pdbx_seq_one_letter_code
_entity_poly.pdbx_strand_id
1 'polypeptide(L)'
;LTKANNWTGSFTDLDEYKAGKKIVYTIKEETVGNGYISVVTKTGENTFTVTNTREPEKTFVEGTKTWNDKDNQDGKRPTEITINLLKNGTKIASKKVTKADGWKWKFENLDKYENGKEINYTITEEKVEGYTTEVKGYDIKNSYTPGKTSLQVTKAWEDKNDQDGVRPNSVTIKLLADGVETGKKLVLTKANNWTGSFTDLDEYK
;
A
#
# COMPACT_ATOMS: atom_id res chain seq x y z
N LEU A 1 -20.32 -27.62 33.25
CA LEU A 1 -19.83 -26.38 33.83
C LEU A 1 -20.21 -25.20 32.92
N THR A 2 -20.54 -24.06 33.51
CA THR A 2 -21.02 -22.87 32.81
C THR A 2 -20.49 -21.59 33.48
N LYS A 3 -20.63 -20.46 32.79
CA LYS A 3 -20.31 -19.14 33.35
C LYS A 3 -21.13 -18.82 34.61
N ALA A 4 -22.38 -19.30 34.67
CA ALA A 4 -23.27 -19.06 35.80
C ALA A 4 -22.80 -19.74 37.12
N ASN A 5 -22.08 -20.85 37.01
CA ASN A 5 -21.47 -21.55 38.16
C ASN A 5 -19.94 -21.30 38.24
N ASN A 6 -19.47 -20.21 37.64
CA ASN A 6 -18.04 -19.87 37.60
C ASN A 6 -17.14 -21.00 37.09
N TRP A 7 -17.67 -21.84 36.21
CA TRP A 7 -16.96 -22.98 35.64
C TRP A 7 -16.49 -23.99 36.70
N THR A 8 -17.21 -24.09 37.83
CA THR A 8 -16.92 -25.03 38.91
C THR A 8 -18.06 -26.04 39.09
N GLY A 9 -17.75 -27.19 39.67
CA GLY A 9 -18.71 -28.24 39.99
C GLY A 9 -18.07 -29.39 40.75
N SER A 10 -18.87 -30.26 41.34
CA SER A 10 -18.40 -31.40 42.10
C SER A 10 -19.26 -32.66 41.78
N PHE A 11 -18.63 -33.78 41.86
CA PHE A 11 -19.28 -35.07 41.96
C PHE A 11 -19.30 -35.43 43.43
N THR A 12 -20.48 -35.70 43.99
CA THR A 12 -20.69 -36.06 45.40
C THR A 12 -21.15 -37.50 45.51
N ASP A 13 -21.14 -38.05 46.72
CA ASP A 13 -21.65 -39.37 47.06
C ASP A 13 -20.99 -40.50 46.26
N LEU A 14 -19.65 -40.34 46.02
CA LEU A 14 -18.88 -41.38 45.35
C LEU A 14 -18.38 -42.40 46.32
N ASP A 15 -18.48 -43.71 45.97
CA ASP A 15 -17.94 -44.80 46.76
C ASP A 15 -16.39 -44.70 46.85
N GLU A 16 -15.86 -44.75 48.07
CA GLU A 16 -14.39 -44.70 48.27
C GLU A 16 -13.71 -46.04 47.94
N TYR A 17 -14.40 -47.16 48.21
CA TYR A 17 -13.88 -48.53 48.00
C TYR A 17 -14.83 -49.39 47.19
N LYS A 18 -14.28 -50.29 46.41
CA LYS A 18 -14.97 -51.36 45.74
C LYS A 18 -14.27 -52.69 45.96
N ALA A 19 -14.97 -53.70 46.52
CA ALA A 19 -14.38 -55.01 46.83
C ALA A 19 -13.04 -54.93 47.62
N GLY A 20 -13.02 -54.05 48.66
CA GLY A 20 -11.82 -53.83 49.49
C GLY A 20 -10.67 -53.03 48.85
N LYS A 21 -10.82 -52.55 47.65
CA LYS A 21 -9.81 -51.72 46.95
C LYS A 21 -10.27 -50.29 46.83
N LYS A 22 -9.35 -49.34 47.13
CA LYS A 22 -9.62 -47.93 46.94
C LYS A 22 -9.84 -47.60 45.47
N ILE A 23 -10.89 -46.82 45.19
CA ILE A 23 -11.22 -46.36 43.84
C ILE A 23 -10.42 -45.10 43.55
N VAL A 24 -9.77 -45.04 42.38
CA VAL A 24 -9.08 -43.83 41.87
C VAL A 24 -9.99 -43.18 40.86
N TYR A 25 -10.54 -42.03 41.24
CA TYR A 25 -11.37 -41.24 40.37
C TYR A 25 -10.52 -40.27 39.53
N THR A 26 -10.87 -40.13 38.25
CA THR A 26 -10.29 -39.15 37.32
C THR A 26 -11.44 -38.49 36.57
N ILE A 27 -11.12 -37.36 35.92
CA ILE A 27 -12.11 -36.65 35.08
C ILE A 27 -11.60 -36.57 33.66
N LYS A 28 -12.50 -36.42 32.72
CA LYS A 28 -12.24 -36.09 31.31
C LYS A 28 -13.25 -35.06 30.86
N GLU A 29 -12.81 -34.06 30.13
CA GLU A 29 -13.70 -33.14 29.44
C GLU A 29 -14.11 -33.70 28.09
N GLU A 30 -15.38 -33.54 27.71
CA GLU A 30 -15.82 -33.75 26.33
C GLU A 30 -15.24 -32.68 25.42
N THR A 31 -15.05 -32.96 24.13
CA THR A 31 -14.46 -32.04 23.17
C THR A 31 -15.24 -30.73 23.08
N VAL A 32 -14.62 -29.63 23.43
CA VAL A 32 -15.22 -28.28 23.35
C VAL A 32 -15.34 -27.80 21.90
N GLY A 33 -14.47 -28.25 21.01
CA GLY A 33 -14.43 -27.80 19.60
C GLY A 33 -13.75 -26.44 19.41
N ASN A 34 -13.94 -25.86 18.23
CA ASN A 34 -13.45 -24.51 17.88
C ASN A 34 -11.94 -24.26 18.11
N GLY A 35 -11.13 -25.33 18.00
CA GLY A 35 -9.67 -25.24 18.15
C GLY A 35 -9.18 -25.17 19.59
N TYR A 36 -10.03 -25.44 20.59
CA TYR A 36 -9.60 -25.58 21.99
C TYR A 36 -8.89 -26.90 22.23
N ILE A 37 -7.80 -26.85 22.97
CA ILE A 37 -7.05 -27.99 23.49
C ILE A 37 -7.28 -28.04 25.00
N SER A 38 -7.79 -29.19 25.49
CA SER A 38 -8.09 -29.41 26.90
C SER A 38 -6.97 -30.16 27.59
N VAL A 39 -6.55 -29.69 28.76
CA VAL A 39 -5.61 -30.34 29.64
C VAL A 39 -6.22 -30.46 31.02
N VAL A 40 -6.27 -31.69 31.54
CA VAL A 40 -6.72 -31.98 32.91
C VAL A 40 -5.52 -32.14 33.83
N THR A 41 -5.44 -31.32 34.85
CA THR A 41 -4.34 -31.35 35.86
C THR A 41 -4.92 -31.67 37.23
N LYS A 42 -4.39 -32.67 37.93
CA LYS A 42 -4.71 -32.92 39.33
C LYS A 42 -4.01 -31.87 40.21
N THR A 43 -4.80 -31.10 40.95
CA THR A 43 -4.31 -29.96 41.77
C THR A 43 -4.40 -30.22 43.27
N GLY A 44 -5.02 -31.32 43.67
CA GLY A 44 -5.15 -31.76 45.04
C GLY A 44 -5.58 -33.21 45.11
N GLU A 45 -5.80 -33.79 46.29
CA GLU A 45 -6.16 -35.22 46.44
C GLU A 45 -7.43 -35.58 45.64
N ASN A 46 -8.46 -34.74 45.73
CA ASN A 46 -9.74 -34.90 45.04
C ASN A 46 -10.11 -33.67 44.20
N THR A 47 -9.11 -32.93 43.73
CA THR A 47 -9.31 -31.69 43.00
C THR A 47 -8.60 -31.75 41.66
N PHE A 48 -9.31 -31.35 40.61
CA PHE A 48 -8.78 -31.25 39.26
C PHE A 48 -9.08 -29.90 38.68
N THR A 49 -8.17 -29.38 37.86
CA THR A 49 -8.37 -28.24 37.01
C THR A 49 -8.37 -28.66 35.54
N VAL A 50 -9.38 -28.26 34.81
CA VAL A 50 -9.45 -28.42 33.34
C VAL A 50 -9.10 -27.08 32.73
N THR A 51 -8.06 -27.04 31.91
CA THR A 51 -7.61 -25.83 31.19
C THR A 51 -7.83 -26.00 29.71
N ASN A 52 -8.62 -25.11 29.12
CA ASN A 52 -8.83 -25.04 27.69
C ASN A 52 -7.99 -23.90 27.10
N THR A 53 -7.10 -24.23 26.18
CA THR A 53 -6.24 -23.30 25.49
C THR A 53 -6.59 -23.23 24.01
N ARG A 54 -6.62 -22.02 23.45
CA ARG A 54 -6.81 -21.78 22.02
C ARG A 54 -5.88 -20.65 21.56
N GLU A 55 -5.17 -20.87 20.48
CA GLU A 55 -4.41 -19.81 19.82
C GLU A 55 -5.37 -18.95 18.98
N PRO A 56 -5.40 -17.64 19.17
CA PRO A 56 -6.19 -16.73 18.36
C PRO A 56 -5.77 -16.76 16.88
N GLU A 57 -6.75 -16.61 16.00
CA GLU A 57 -6.48 -16.55 14.56
C GLU A 57 -5.70 -15.28 14.20
N LYS A 58 -4.74 -15.44 13.29
CA LYS A 58 -3.94 -14.37 12.74
C LYS A 58 -4.27 -14.11 11.28
N THR A 59 -3.97 -12.92 10.81
CA THR A 59 -4.11 -12.47 9.43
C THR A 59 -2.90 -11.61 9.02
N PHE A 60 -2.91 -11.12 7.79
CA PHE A 60 -1.93 -10.20 7.26
C PHE A 60 -2.58 -9.16 6.34
N VAL A 61 -1.87 -8.07 6.11
CA VAL A 61 -2.20 -7.04 5.12
C VAL A 61 -1.01 -6.86 4.22
N GLU A 62 -1.19 -7.00 2.92
CA GLU A 62 -0.14 -6.79 1.92
C GLU A 62 -0.67 -5.98 0.74
N GLY A 63 0.20 -5.26 0.07
CA GLY A 63 -0.16 -4.44 -1.05
C GLY A 63 1.04 -3.98 -1.87
N THR A 64 0.75 -3.28 -2.95
CA THR A 64 1.72 -2.78 -3.91
C THR A 64 1.57 -1.27 -4.13
N LYS A 65 2.69 -0.62 -4.43
CA LYS A 65 2.73 0.76 -4.89
C LYS A 65 2.97 0.82 -6.38
N THR A 66 2.17 1.61 -7.05
CA THR A 66 2.35 1.95 -8.46
C THR A 66 2.51 3.45 -8.66
N TRP A 67 3.24 3.84 -9.71
CA TRP A 67 3.52 5.21 -10.08
C TRP A 67 2.98 5.50 -11.48
N ASN A 68 2.28 6.61 -11.62
CA ASN A 68 1.82 7.16 -12.89
C ASN A 68 2.45 8.54 -13.08
N ASP A 69 3.71 8.57 -13.51
CA ASP A 69 4.57 9.75 -13.60
C ASP A 69 5.52 9.69 -14.80
N LYS A 70 5.09 8.98 -15.88
CA LYS A 70 5.90 8.76 -17.08
C LYS A 70 7.30 8.22 -16.74
N ASP A 71 7.33 7.20 -15.88
CA ASP A 71 8.56 6.56 -15.41
C ASP A 71 9.54 7.52 -14.73
N ASN A 72 9.01 8.44 -13.91
CA ASN A 72 9.78 9.43 -13.18
C ASN A 72 10.48 10.44 -14.10
N GLN A 73 9.84 10.83 -15.20
CA GLN A 73 10.41 11.74 -16.20
C GLN A 73 11.01 13.02 -15.59
N ASP A 74 10.34 13.65 -14.62
CA ASP A 74 10.81 14.89 -13.98
C ASP A 74 11.74 14.64 -12.77
N GLY A 75 12.11 13.39 -12.49
CA GLY A 75 12.98 13.05 -11.35
C GLY A 75 12.37 13.32 -9.97
N LYS A 76 11.05 13.47 -9.86
CA LYS A 76 10.36 13.86 -8.62
C LYS A 76 9.96 12.68 -7.73
N ARG A 77 10.01 11.43 -8.25
CA ARG A 77 9.67 10.25 -7.47
C ARG A 77 10.63 10.09 -6.29
N PRO A 78 10.11 9.99 -5.05
CA PRO A 78 10.98 9.79 -3.89
C PRO A 78 11.64 8.42 -3.91
N THR A 79 12.75 8.28 -3.20
CA THR A 79 13.46 7.00 -3.04
C THR A 79 12.74 6.04 -2.09
N GLU A 80 11.94 6.57 -1.17
CA GLU A 80 11.11 5.80 -0.22
C GLU A 80 9.76 6.48 0.01
N ILE A 81 8.78 5.67 0.41
CA ILE A 81 7.47 6.11 0.90
C ILE A 81 7.19 5.47 2.25
N THR A 82 6.27 6.03 3.02
CA THR A 82 5.82 5.44 4.29
C THR A 82 4.37 5.01 4.17
N ILE A 83 4.12 3.73 4.41
CA ILE A 83 2.79 3.13 4.46
C ILE A 83 2.41 2.95 5.93
N ASN A 84 1.24 3.45 6.31
CA ASN A 84 0.68 3.29 7.64
C ASN A 84 -0.40 2.21 7.64
N LEU A 85 -0.36 1.32 8.62
CA LEU A 85 -1.41 0.36 8.92
C LEU A 85 -2.32 0.92 10.00
N LEU A 86 -3.63 0.86 9.75
CA LEU A 86 -4.64 1.27 10.70
C LEU A 86 -5.50 0.07 11.11
N LYS A 87 -5.78 -0.03 12.41
CA LYS A 87 -6.73 -0.95 13.02
C LYS A 87 -7.98 -0.17 13.42
N ASN A 88 -9.12 -0.49 12.81
CA ASN A 88 -10.39 0.22 13.08
C ASN A 88 -10.25 1.76 13.01
N GLY A 89 -9.46 2.26 12.04
CA GLY A 89 -9.19 3.68 11.84
C GLY A 89 -8.05 4.29 12.67
N THR A 90 -7.47 3.54 13.59
CA THR A 90 -6.35 4.00 14.42
C THR A 90 -5.02 3.44 13.88
N LYS A 91 -4.05 4.31 13.62
CA LYS A 91 -2.70 3.90 13.18
C LYS A 91 -2.01 3.06 14.27
N ILE A 92 -1.56 1.86 13.89
CA ILE A 92 -0.89 0.91 14.79
C ILE A 92 0.53 0.58 14.37
N ALA A 93 0.86 0.74 13.08
CA ALA A 93 2.19 0.47 12.55
C ALA A 93 2.47 1.32 11.32
N SER A 94 3.73 1.41 10.93
CA SER A 94 4.16 1.97 9.65
C SER A 94 5.34 1.21 9.09
N LYS A 95 5.48 1.25 7.77
CA LYS A 95 6.57 0.60 7.04
C LYS A 95 7.08 1.52 5.94
N LYS A 96 8.41 1.66 5.86
CA LYS A 96 9.08 2.31 4.74
C LYS A 96 9.17 1.32 3.59
N VAL A 97 8.93 1.79 2.38
CA VAL A 97 8.90 1.01 1.15
C VAL A 97 9.70 1.71 0.08
N THR A 98 10.54 0.98 -0.61
CA THR A 98 11.51 1.48 -1.58
C THR A 98 11.43 0.72 -2.91
N LYS A 99 12.17 1.20 -3.91
CA LYS A 99 12.35 0.48 -5.18
C LYS A 99 13.03 -0.89 -4.96
N ALA A 100 13.92 -1.02 -3.97
CA ALA A 100 14.59 -2.28 -3.65
C ALA A 100 13.61 -3.34 -3.13
N ASP A 101 12.52 -2.92 -2.46
CA ASP A 101 11.41 -3.79 -2.03
C ASP A 101 10.45 -4.15 -3.18
N GLY A 102 10.73 -3.69 -4.41
CA GLY A 102 9.82 -3.78 -5.54
C GLY A 102 8.53 -2.99 -5.32
N TRP A 103 8.56 -1.96 -4.48
CA TRP A 103 7.39 -1.17 -4.09
C TRP A 103 6.27 -2.00 -3.48
N LYS A 104 6.61 -3.05 -2.68
CA LYS A 104 5.67 -3.95 -2.01
C LYS A 104 5.83 -3.90 -0.51
N TRP A 105 4.75 -4.17 0.20
CA TRP A 105 4.76 -4.27 1.65
C TRP A 105 3.89 -5.40 2.14
N LYS A 106 4.19 -5.85 3.36
CA LYS A 106 3.38 -6.81 4.09
C LYS A 106 3.49 -6.53 5.58
N PHE A 107 2.35 -6.48 6.27
CA PHE A 107 2.22 -6.50 7.70
C PHE A 107 1.70 -7.88 8.09
N GLU A 108 2.46 -8.62 8.87
CA GLU A 108 2.17 -10.00 9.23
C GLU A 108 1.79 -10.14 10.70
N ASN A 109 1.28 -11.33 11.06
CA ASN A 109 0.98 -11.70 12.44
C ASN A 109 -0.04 -10.78 13.13
N LEU A 110 -0.97 -10.23 12.36
CA LEU A 110 -2.03 -9.37 12.84
C LEU A 110 -3.15 -10.22 13.48
N ASP A 111 -3.76 -9.74 14.55
CA ASP A 111 -4.95 -10.38 15.11
C ASP A 111 -6.12 -10.27 14.13
N LYS A 112 -6.80 -11.39 13.84
CA LYS A 112 -7.95 -11.39 12.95
C LYS A 112 -9.21 -10.86 13.65
N TYR A 113 -9.35 -11.15 14.94
CA TYR A 113 -10.52 -10.78 15.74
C TYR A 113 -10.15 -10.03 17.01
N GLU A 114 -11.05 -9.17 17.46
CA GLU A 114 -11.02 -8.51 18.76
C GLU A 114 -12.43 -8.54 19.36
N ASN A 115 -12.54 -9.03 20.62
CA ASN A 115 -13.84 -9.16 21.32
C ASN A 115 -14.91 -9.88 20.47
N GLY A 116 -14.52 -10.92 19.71
CA GLY A 116 -15.40 -11.72 18.87
C GLY A 116 -15.82 -11.04 17.56
N LYS A 117 -15.28 -9.88 17.24
CA LYS A 117 -15.52 -9.17 15.96
C LYS A 117 -14.27 -9.16 15.11
N GLU A 118 -14.44 -9.31 13.80
CA GLU A 118 -13.34 -9.19 12.85
C GLU A 118 -12.80 -7.74 12.84
N ILE A 119 -11.47 -7.62 12.87
CA ILE A 119 -10.79 -6.32 12.87
C ILE A 119 -10.75 -5.79 11.43
N ASN A 120 -11.18 -4.54 11.24
CA ASN A 120 -11.04 -3.86 9.97
C ASN A 120 -9.65 -3.20 9.87
N TYR A 121 -8.78 -3.77 9.04
CA TYR A 121 -7.50 -3.16 8.71
C TYR A 121 -7.61 -2.32 7.45
N THR A 122 -7.01 -1.14 7.48
CA THR A 122 -6.88 -0.22 6.34
C THR A 122 -5.46 0.33 6.27
N ILE A 123 -5.09 0.91 5.14
CA ILE A 123 -3.81 1.55 4.95
C ILE A 123 -3.97 3.01 4.55
N THR A 124 -2.94 3.81 4.83
CA THR A 124 -2.74 5.15 4.26
C THR A 124 -1.28 5.31 3.87
N GLU A 125 -1.00 6.21 2.94
CA GLU A 125 0.35 6.65 2.63
C GLU A 125 0.60 8.03 3.26
N GLU A 126 1.79 8.29 3.77
CA GLU A 126 2.20 9.65 4.09
C GLU A 126 2.32 10.47 2.81
N LYS A 127 1.95 11.76 2.89
CA LYS A 127 1.90 12.65 1.73
C LYS A 127 3.22 12.61 0.96
N VAL A 128 3.12 12.34 -0.34
CA VAL A 128 4.22 12.50 -1.29
C VAL A 128 4.02 13.82 -2.03
N GLU A 129 4.97 14.74 -1.88
CA GLU A 129 4.86 16.09 -2.43
C GLU A 129 4.78 16.08 -3.97
N GLY A 130 3.85 16.84 -4.53
CA GLY A 130 3.58 16.90 -5.97
C GLY A 130 2.77 15.75 -6.54
N TYR A 131 2.49 14.70 -5.77
CA TYR A 131 1.68 13.55 -6.20
C TYR A 131 0.27 13.58 -5.62
N THR A 132 -0.67 13.06 -6.39
CA THR A 132 -2.00 12.67 -5.89
C THR A 132 -1.99 11.18 -5.59
N THR A 133 -2.54 10.79 -4.43
CA THR A 133 -2.58 9.40 -3.97
C THR A 133 -3.98 8.83 -4.11
N GLU A 134 -4.10 7.65 -4.71
CA GLU A 134 -5.30 6.83 -4.77
C GLU A 134 -5.04 5.52 -4.02
N VAL A 135 -5.94 5.14 -3.11
CA VAL A 135 -5.88 3.87 -2.36
C VAL A 135 -7.05 3.00 -2.80
N LYS A 136 -6.77 1.78 -3.25
CA LYS A 136 -7.78 0.79 -3.64
C LYS A 136 -7.50 -0.54 -2.94
N GLY A 137 -8.32 -0.87 -1.94
CA GLY A 137 -8.02 -1.97 -1.03
C GLY A 137 -6.73 -1.69 -0.27
N TYR A 138 -5.71 -2.50 -0.51
CA TYR A 138 -4.37 -2.30 0.06
C TYR A 138 -3.32 -1.89 -0.99
N ASP A 139 -3.74 -1.58 -2.22
CA ASP A 139 -2.85 -1.07 -3.25
C ASP A 139 -2.90 0.46 -3.31
N ILE A 140 -1.77 1.07 -3.60
CA ILE A 140 -1.62 2.52 -3.69
C ILE A 140 -1.07 2.91 -5.05
N LYS A 141 -1.69 3.92 -5.66
CA LYS A 141 -1.22 4.55 -6.88
C LYS A 141 -0.97 6.03 -6.65
N ASN A 142 0.24 6.49 -6.96
CA ASN A 142 0.52 7.92 -7.02
C ASN A 142 0.62 8.38 -8.46
N SER A 143 -0.01 9.53 -8.74
CA SER A 143 -0.01 10.16 -10.05
C SER A 143 0.62 11.55 -9.97
N TYR A 144 1.49 11.85 -10.93
CA TYR A 144 2.14 13.13 -11.12
C TYR A 144 2.07 13.49 -12.60
N THR A 145 1.75 14.75 -12.90
CA THR A 145 1.77 15.25 -14.28
C THR A 145 3.06 15.99 -14.51
N PRO A 146 3.95 15.51 -15.37
CA PRO A 146 5.19 16.18 -15.72
C PRO A 146 5.00 17.60 -16.25
N GLY A 147 5.95 18.47 -15.95
CA GLY A 147 5.98 19.85 -16.40
C GLY A 147 6.06 19.98 -17.91
N LYS A 148 5.46 21.04 -18.43
CA LYS A 148 5.46 21.38 -19.84
C LYS A 148 5.95 22.79 -20.05
N THR A 149 6.63 23.01 -21.18
CA THR A 149 7.15 24.29 -21.58
C THR A 149 6.82 24.61 -23.05
N SER A 150 7.15 25.80 -23.49
CA SER A 150 7.00 26.23 -24.88
C SER A 150 8.18 27.07 -25.32
N LEU A 151 8.46 27.05 -26.62
CA LEU A 151 9.49 27.82 -27.24
C LEU A 151 8.91 28.68 -28.36
N GLN A 152 9.09 30.00 -28.28
CA GLN A 152 8.68 30.92 -29.33
C GLN A 152 9.85 31.18 -30.28
N VAL A 153 9.57 31.26 -31.57
CA VAL A 153 10.54 31.51 -32.62
C VAL A 153 10.11 32.71 -33.45
N THR A 154 11.04 33.62 -33.69
CA THR A 154 10.88 34.74 -34.62
C THR A 154 12.03 34.70 -35.60
N LYS A 155 11.74 34.75 -36.89
CA LYS A 155 12.73 34.88 -37.96
C LYS A 155 12.83 36.34 -38.34
N ALA A 156 14.03 36.90 -38.22
CA ALA A 156 14.38 38.25 -38.73
C ALA A 156 15.11 38.18 -40.05
N TRP A 157 14.94 39.19 -40.86
CA TRP A 157 15.59 39.36 -42.16
C TRP A 157 16.37 40.67 -42.19
N GLU A 158 17.61 40.62 -42.61
CA GLU A 158 18.49 41.78 -42.81
C GLU A 158 18.87 41.85 -44.30
N ASP A 159 17.94 42.21 -45.17
CA ASP A 159 18.05 42.17 -46.62
C ASP A 159 17.48 43.43 -47.30
N LYS A 160 17.54 44.60 -46.57
CA LYS A 160 16.99 45.85 -47.04
C LYS A 160 15.56 45.76 -47.54
N ASN A 161 14.73 45.00 -46.75
CA ASN A 161 13.31 44.74 -47.04
C ASN A 161 13.08 43.97 -48.36
N ASP A 162 13.92 42.95 -48.63
CA ASP A 162 13.88 42.09 -49.83
C ASP A 162 14.14 42.90 -51.12
N GLN A 163 15.13 43.80 -51.07
CA GLN A 163 15.44 44.70 -52.16
C GLN A 163 15.67 43.95 -53.50
N ASP A 164 16.30 42.77 -53.46
CA ASP A 164 16.61 41.98 -54.66
C ASP A 164 15.47 41.00 -55.05
N GLY A 165 14.40 40.90 -54.24
CA GLY A 165 13.26 40.01 -54.50
C GLY A 165 13.57 38.52 -54.38
N VAL A 166 14.60 38.16 -53.63
CA VAL A 166 15.06 36.73 -53.52
C VAL A 166 14.71 36.06 -52.17
N ARG A 167 13.99 36.81 -51.30
CA ARG A 167 13.58 36.25 -50.02
C ARG A 167 12.67 35.04 -50.25
N PRO A 168 12.93 33.89 -49.64
CA PRO A 168 12.08 32.72 -49.79
C PRO A 168 10.71 32.96 -49.18
N ASN A 169 9.65 32.32 -49.70
CA ASN A 169 8.29 32.42 -49.22
C ASN A 169 8.12 31.77 -47.82
N SER A 170 8.97 30.83 -47.43
CA SER A 170 8.94 30.13 -46.14
C SER A 170 10.34 29.72 -45.72
N VAL A 171 10.49 29.55 -44.39
CA VAL A 171 11.61 28.83 -43.78
C VAL A 171 11.10 27.78 -42.82
N THR A 172 11.78 26.65 -42.77
CA THR A 172 11.46 25.57 -41.83
C THR A 172 12.44 25.58 -40.69
N ILE A 173 11.94 25.70 -39.47
CA ILE A 173 12.71 25.62 -38.26
C ILE A 173 12.50 24.19 -37.68
N LYS A 174 13.59 23.52 -37.34
CA LYS A 174 13.57 22.21 -36.66
C LYS A 174 13.80 22.42 -35.18
N LEU A 175 13.03 21.66 -34.36
CA LEU A 175 13.24 21.66 -32.92
C LEU A 175 14.29 20.61 -32.55
N LEU A 176 15.27 21.02 -31.75
CA LEU A 176 16.26 20.12 -31.14
C LEU A 176 16.02 20.07 -29.63
N ALA A 177 16.20 18.91 -29.03
CA ALA A 177 16.30 18.70 -27.58
C ALA A 177 17.69 18.15 -27.28
N ASP A 178 18.42 18.79 -26.39
CA ASP A 178 19.82 18.41 -26.07
C ASP A 178 20.72 18.24 -27.31
N GLY A 179 20.49 19.05 -28.37
CA GLY A 179 21.24 19.00 -29.64
C GLY A 179 20.76 17.92 -30.62
N VAL A 180 19.75 17.12 -30.29
CA VAL A 180 19.19 16.06 -31.13
C VAL A 180 17.84 16.49 -31.73
N GLU A 181 17.66 16.28 -33.05
CA GLU A 181 16.39 16.60 -33.73
C GLU A 181 15.23 15.81 -33.12
N THR A 182 14.16 16.52 -32.72
CA THR A 182 12.93 15.89 -32.17
C THR A 182 11.96 15.43 -33.25
N GLY A 183 12.22 15.75 -34.53
CA GLY A 183 11.29 15.56 -35.62
C GLY A 183 10.21 16.66 -35.74
N LYS A 184 10.01 17.49 -34.72
CA LYS A 184 9.07 18.62 -34.75
C LYS A 184 9.63 19.73 -35.63
N LYS A 185 8.78 20.30 -36.49
CA LYS A 185 9.11 21.39 -37.42
C LYS A 185 8.06 22.47 -37.35
N LEU A 186 8.53 23.72 -37.63
CA LEU A 186 7.70 24.90 -37.69
C LEU A 186 8.00 25.62 -39.01
N VAL A 187 6.97 25.93 -39.80
CA VAL A 187 7.11 26.68 -41.03
C VAL A 187 6.73 28.13 -40.78
N LEU A 188 7.68 29.03 -40.99
CA LEU A 188 7.52 30.47 -40.87
C LEU A 188 7.38 31.11 -42.25
N THR A 189 6.44 32.02 -42.39
CA THR A 189 6.06 32.68 -43.61
C THR A 189 5.70 34.13 -43.33
N LYS A 190 5.54 34.95 -44.37
CA LYS A 190 5.01 36.33 -44.25
C LYS A 190 3.59 36.32 -43.64
N ALA A 191 2.78 35.31 -43.92
CA ALA A 191 1.39 35.22 -43.43
C ALA A 191 1.31 35.06 -41.91
N ASN A 192 2.29 34.41 -41.28
CA ASN A 192 2.38 34.30 -39.82
C ASN A 192 3.39 35.27 -39.21
N ASN A 193 3.72 36.37 -39.95
CA ASN A 193 4.67 37.41 -39.55
C ASN A 193 6.03 36.83 -39.16
N TRP A 194 6.44 35.74 -39.79
CA TRP A 194 7.69 35.05 -39.53
C TRP A 194 7.85 34.63 -38.07
N THR A 195 6.73 34.35 -37.39
CA THR A 195 6.71 33.92 -35.98
C THR A 195 5.97 32.59 -35.83
N GLY A 196 6.25 31.89 -34.78
CA GLY A 196 5.57 30.65 -34.40
C GLY A 196 6.05 30.10 -33.06
N SER A 197 5.42 29.06 -32.57
CA SER A 197 5.75 28.47 -31.28
C SER A 197 5.72 26.94 -31.35
N PHE A 198 6.67 26.32 -30.67
CA PHE A 198 6.55 24.92 -30.26
C PHE A 198 5.92 24.90 -28.88
N THR A 199 4.81 24.22 -28.71
CA THR A 199 4.08 24.13 -27.44
C THR A 199 4.04 22.69 -26.95
N ASP A 200 3.63 22.49 -25.69
CA ASP A 200 3.49 21.16 -25.08
C ASP A 200 4.79 20.35 -25.12
N LEU A 201 5.91 21.03 -24.90
CA LEU A 201 7.22 20.39 -24.80
C LEU A 201 7.44 19.86 -23.40
N ASP A 202 8.01 18.67 -23.27
CA ASP A 202 8.43 18.16 -21.97
C ASP A 202 9.55 19.06 -21.41
N GLU A 203 9.41 19.48 -20.14
CA GLU A 203 10.39 20.34 -19.47
C GLU A 203 11.59 19.53 -18.98
N TYR A 204 11.36 18.29 -18.64
CA TYR A 204 12.37 17.34 -18.16
C TYR A 204 12.39 16.08 -19.04
N LYS A 205 13.47 15.32 -18.92
CA LYS A 205 13.77 14.15 -19.74
C LYS A 205 13.89 12.91 -18.89
#